data_dce0d5607304ca7090d7f08629af6195
#
_entry.id   dce0d5607304ca7090d7f08629af6195
#
_cell.length_a   1.000
_cell.length_b   1.000
_cell.length_c   1.000
_cell.angle_alpha   90.00
_cell.angle_beta   90.00
_cell.angle_gamma   90.00
#
_symmetry.space_group_name_H-M   'P 1'
#
loop_
_entity.id
_entity.type
_entity.pdbx_description
1 polymer ?
#
loop_
_entity_poly.entity_id
_entity_poly.type
_entity_poly.pdbx_seq_one_letter_code
_entity_poly.pdbx_strand_id
1 'polypeptide(L)'
;MSDKDEFGMPLAKIIHSYDKDAEAVWNANFEEGLKIAKATGAKDVWSARGNMPTIHLMGGTIMGTEADNSVVDSYGQTHEISNLYVAGPGIFATSGASNPTYTIFALSLRGAERLAATWSTVAG
;
A
#
# COMPACT_ATOMS: atom_id res chain seq x y z
N MET A 1 -10.60 -17.50 22.09
CA MET A 1 -9.84 -18.54 21.37
C MET A 1 -9.53 -17.97 20.01
N SER A 2 -8.29 -17.98 19.56
CA SER A 2 -7.97 -17.57 18.18
C SER A 2 -8.39 -18.73 17.28
N ASP A 3 -9.18 -18.43 16.26
CA ASP A 3 -9.52 -19.41 15.22
C ASP A 3 -8.20 -19.86 14.56
N LYS A 4 -8.17 -21.13 14.19
CA LYS A 4 -7.00 -21.77 13.59
C LYS A 4 -7.34 -22.27 12.20
N ASP A 5 -6.33 -22.28 11.32
CA ASP A 5 -6.43 -22.94 10.03
C ASP A 5 -6.35 -24.46 10.13
N GLU A 6 -6.42 -25.15 9.00
CA GLU A 6 -6.35 -26.60 8.89
C GLU A 6 -5.03 -27.22 9.40
N PHE A 7 -3.96 -26.42 9.50
CA PHE A 7 -2.65 -26.82 10.02
C PHE A 7 -2.47 -26.50 11.51
N GLY A 8 -3.50 -25.94 12.16
CA GLY A 8 -3.48 -25.54 13.57
C GLY A 8 -2.80 -24.21 13.86
N MET A 9 -2.46 -23.43 12.81
CA MET A 9 -1.87 -22.10 12.94
C MET A 9 -2.95 -21.06 13.25
N PRO A 10 -2.67 -20.05 14.08
CA PRO A 10 -3.62 -18.97 14.35
C PRO A 10 -3.99 -18.22 13.07
N LEU A 11 -5.27 -17.99 12.83
CA LEU A 11 -5.73 -17.11 11.76
C LEU A 11 -5.34 -15.67 12.05
N ALA A 12 -4.88 -14.96 11.01
CA ALA A 12 -4.58 -13.54 11.12
C ALA A 12 -5.86 -12.75 11.33
N LYS A 13 -5.88 -11.91 12.37
CA LYS A 13 -6.96 -10.96 12.62
C LYS A 13 -6.54 -9.60 12.06
N ILE A 14 -7.20 -9.17 10.99
CA ILE A 14 -7.00 -7.85 10.40
C ILE A 14 -8.01 -6.89 11.02
N ILE A 15 -7.51 -5.83 11.68
CA ILE A 15 -8.33 -4.74 12.20
C ILE A 15 -8.07 -3.54 11.30
N HIS A 16 -9.11 -3.08 10.64
CA HIS A 16 -9.04 -1.98 9.68
C HIS A 16 -10.20 -1.01 9.88
N SER A 17 -9.92 0.28 9.76
CA SER A 17 -10.91 1.35 9.67
C SER A 17 -10.45 2.40 8.67
N TYR A 18 -11.40 3.03 8.00
CA TYR A 18 -11.11 4.20 7.17
C TYR A 18 -11.01 5.44 8.06
N ASP A 19 -10.07 6.31 7.75
CA ASP A 19 -10.00 7.62 8.37
C ASP A 19 -10.99 8.60 7.73
N LYS A 20 -11.10 9.81 8.30
CA LYS A 20 -12.04 10.83 7.84
C LYS A 20 -11.73 11.33 6.43
N ASP A 21 -10.45 11.37 6.04
CA ASP A 21 -10.04 11.79 4.70
C ASP A 21 -10.45 10.76 3.65
N ALA A 22 -10.20 9.48 3.91
CA ALA A 22 -10.64 8.40 3.04
C ALA A 22 -12.17 8.39 2.88
N GLU A 23 -12.91 8.62 3.95
CA GLU A 23 -14.38 8.73 3.90
C GLU A 23 -14.85 9.94 3.10
N ALA A 24 -14.18 11.09 3.23
CA ALA A 24 -14.53 12.30 2.49
C ALA A 24 -14.29 12.12 0.98
N VAL A 25 -13.13 11.56 0.60
CA VAL A 25 -12.81 11.24 -0.80
C VAL A 25 -13.79 10.24 -1.38
N TRP A 26 -14.13 9.20 -0.61
CA TRP A 26 -15.13 8.22 -1.03
C TRP A 26 -16.49 8.86 -1.31
N ASN A 27 -16.99 9.68 -0.39
CA ASN A 27 -18.29 10.34 -0.53
C ASN A 27 -18.31 11.29 -1.74
N ALA A 28 -17.24 12.07 -1.95
CA ALA A 28 -17.12 12.96 -3.10
C ALA A 28 -17.15 12.17 -4.44
N ASN A 29 -16.36 11.10 -4.55
CA ASN A 29 -16.36 10.23 -5.74
C ASN A 29 -17.73 9.59 -5.99
N PHE A 30 -18.41 9.23 -4.93
CA PHE A 30 -19.73 8.63 -4.98
C PHE A 30 -20.79 9.59 -5.51
N GLU A 31 -20.82 10.81 -5.00
CA GLU A 31 -21.73 11.87 -5.48
C GLU A 31 -21.47 12.22 -6.95
N GLU A 32 -20.22 12.36 -7.36
CA GLU A 32 -19.86 12.62 -8.75
C GLU A 32 -20.24 11.44 -9.66
N GLY A 33 -20.01 10.21 -9.23
CA GLY A 33 -20.42 9.01 -9.96
C GLY A 33 -21.93 8.96 -10.19
N LEU A 34 -22.74 9.32 -9.19
CA LEU A 34 -24.20 9.41 -9.33
C LEU A 34 -24.63 10.51 -10.31
N LYS A 35 -23.95 11.66 -10.31
CA LYS A 35 -24.23 12.75 -11.27
C LYS A 35 -23.94 12.29 -12.70
N ILE A 36 -22.81 11.65 -12.93
CA ILE A 36 -22.41 11.11 -14.24
C ILE A 36 -23.43 10.07 -14.69
N ALA A 37 -23.78 9.11 -13.83
CA ALA A 37 -24.75 8.09 -14.17
C ALA A 37 -26.13 8.67 -14.55
N LYS A 38 -26.60 9.68 -13.83
CA LYS A 38 -27.85 10.39 -14.19
C LYS A 38 -27.72 11.14 -15.51
N ALA A 39 -26.59 11.76 -15.78
CA ALA A 39 -26.35 12.51 -17.02
C ALA A 39 -26.35 11.60 -18.28
N THR A 40 -26.10 10.30 -18.13
CA THR A 40 -26.25 9.32 -19.25
C THR A 40 -27.70 8.97 -19.58
N GLY A 41 -28.68 9.52 -18.85
CA GLY A 41 -30.11 9.22 -19.04
C GLY A 41 -30.58 7.96 -18.33
N ALA A 42 -29.77 7.40 -17.42
CA ALA A 42 -30.18 6.25 -16.61
C ALA A 42 -31.41 6.60 -15.75
N LYS A 43 -32.43 5.75 -15.77
CA LYS A 43 -33.68 5.97 -15.03
C LYS A 43 -33.53 5.64 -13.56
N ASP A 44 -32.84 4.53 -13.27
CA ASP A 44 -32.59 4.05 -11.92
C ASP A 44 -31.08 4.05 -11.67
N VAL A 45 -30.64 4.93 -10.78
CA VAL A 45 -29.23 5.05 -10.38
C VAL A 45 -29.16 4.74 -8.89
N TRP A 46 -28.41 3.72 -8.58
CA TRP A 46 -28.17 3.30 -7.20
C TRP A 46 -26.67 3.10 -6.96
N SER A 47 -26.31 3.08 -5.72
CA SER A 47 -24.93 2.87 -5.33
C SER A 47 -24.87 2.19 -3.97
N ALA A 48 -23.86 1.43 -3.74
CA ALA A 48 -23.64 0.73 -2.49
C ALA A 48 -22.18 0.87 -2.04
N ARG A 49 -21.99 1.08 -0.76
CA ARG A 49 -20.69 0.94 -0.12
C ARG A 49 -20.48 -0.57 0.11
N GLY A 50 -19.73 -1.22 -0.78
CA GLY A 50 -19.32 -2.60 -0.57
C GLY A 50 -18.13 -2.69 0.38
N ASN A 51 -18.01 -3.79 1.11
CA ASN A 51 -16.73 -4.19 1.68
C ASN A 51 -15.81 -4.57 0.51
N MET A 52 -15.06 -3.60 0.00
CA MET A 52 -14.09 -3.87 -1.05
C MET A 52 -12.87 -4.51 -0.40
N PRO A 53 -12.56 -5.78 -0.70
CA PRO A 53 -11.24 -6.29 -0.39
C PRO A 53 -10.25 -5.44 -1.18
N THR A 54 -9.43 -4.66 -0.48
CA THR A 54 -8.36 -3.93 -1.15
C THR A 54 -7.32 -4.92 -1.64
N ILE A 55 -6.92 -4.78 -2.90
CA ILE A 55 -5.83 -5.52 -3.52
C ILE A 55 -4.57 -4.66 -3.69
N HIS A 56 -4.64 -3.38 -3.32
CA HIS A 56 -3.54 -2.42 -3.37
C HIS A 56 -2.99 -2.15 -1.97
N LEU A 57 -2.68 -3.21 -1.23
CA LEU A 57 -2.04 -3.09 0.09
C LEU A 57 -0.67 -2.48 -0.07
N MET A 58 -0.40 -1.39 0.65
CA MET A 58 0.87 -0.69 0.62
C MET A 58 1.15 -0.01 1.95
N GLY A 59 2.41 0.42 2.16
CA GLY A 59 2.86 0.96 3.44
C GLY A 59 3.22 -0.13 4.46
N GLY A 60 3.44 0.27 5.71
CA GLY A 60 3.90 -0.63 6.78
C GLY A 60 5.41 -0.66 6.95
N THR A 61 6.17 -0.54 5.86
CA THR A 61 7.63 -0.35 5.87
C THR A 61 8.01 0.88 5.05
N ILE A 62 7.32 1.98 5.30
CA ILE A 62 7.38 3.19 4.47
C ILE A 62 8.79 3.74 4.33
N MET A 63 9.08 4.27 3.12
CA MET A 63 10.35 4.95 2.88
C MET A 63 10.32 6.39 3.38
N GLY A 64 11.48 6.87 3.82
CA GLY A 64 11.70 8.25 4.23
C GLY A 64 13.17 8.54 4.49
N THR A 65 13.47 9.77 4.88
CA THR A 65 14.83 10.21 5.19
C THR A 65 15.21 10.01 6.64
N GLU A 66 14.22 9.95 7.53
CA GLU A 66 14.42 9.93 8.97
C GLU A 66 13.94 8.60 9.58
N ALA A 67 14.79 7.98 10.39
CA ALA A 67 14.53 6.68 11.01
C ALA A 67 13.41 6.70 12.07
N ASP A 68 13.05 7.85 12.59
CA ASP A 68 12.00 8.00 13.60
C ASP A 68 10.58 7.99 12.98
N ASN A 69 10.47 8.19 11.68
CA ASN A 69 9.19 8.23 10.98
C ASN A 69 9.14 7.36 9.70
N SER A 70 10.17 6.56 9.45
CA SER A 70 10.24 5.64 8.31
C SER A 70 11.05 4.39 8.66
N VAL A 71 10.83 3.32 7.90
CA VAL A 71 11.51 2.03 8.12
C VAL A 71 12.71 1.88 7.18
N VAL A 72 12.60 2.39 5.97
CA VAL A 72 13.62 2.27 4.93
C VAL A 72 13.94 3.62 4.29
N ASP A 73 15.12 3.71 3.71
CA ASP A 73 15.52 4.83 2.88
C ASP A 73 14.86 4.78 1.49
N SER A 74 15.19 5.73 0.64
CA SER A 74 14.64 5.83 -0.73
C SER A 74 15.06 4.69 -1.67
N TYR A 75 15.93 3.80 -1.25
CA TYR A 75 16.38 2.61 -1.98
C TYR A 75 15.88 1.31 -1.36
N GLY A 76 15.07 1.39 -0.29
CA GLY A 76 14.56 0.23 0.42
C GLY A 76 15.51 -0.37 1.44
N GLN A 77 16.67 0.25 1.71
CA GLN A 77 17.56 -0.18 2.79
C GLN A 77 16.98 0.24 4.13
N THR A 78 16.92 -0.67 5.09
CA THR A 78 16.41 -0.33 6.43
C THR A 78 17.37 0.57 7.19
N HIS A 79 16.82 1.51 7.95
CA HIS A 79 17.61 2.43 8.76
C HIS A 79 18.35 1.73 9.90
N GLU A 80 17.74 0.69 10.48
CA GLU A 80 18.28 0.00 11.66
C GLU A 80 19.25 -1.14 11.31
N ILE A 81 19.04 -1.81 10.17
CA ILE A 81 19.80 -3.02 9.78
C ILE A 81 20.42 -2.78 8.41
N SER A 82 21.71 -2.49 8.37
CA SER A 82 22.43 -2.02 7.18
C SER A 82 22.48 -3.01 6.01
N ASN A 83 22.26 -4.31 6.25
CA ASN A 83 22.24 -5.35 5.21
C ASN A 83 20.84 -5.92 4.93
N LEU A 84 19.79 -5.24 5.39
CA LEU A 84 18.40 -5.60 5.13
C LEU A 84 17.75 -4.61 4.16
N TYR A 85 17.17 -5.15 3.10
CA TYR A 85 16.45 -4.38 2.08
C TYR A 85 15.02 -4.87 1.96
N VAL A 86 14.09 -3.93 1.78
CA VAL A 86 12.66 -4.20 1.55
C VAL A 86 12.31 -3.82 0.12
N ALA A 87 11.75 -4.76 -0.62
CA ALA A 87 11.19 -4.53 -1.96
C ALA A 87 9.67 -4.76 -1.94
N GLY A 88 8.96 -4.12 -2.87
CA GLY A 88 7.52 -4.29 -2.98
C GLY A 88 6.71 -3.09 -2.47
N PRO A 89 5.38 -3.23 -2.33
CA PRO A 89 4.49 -2.11 -2.00
C PRO A 89 4.62 -1.62 -0.55
N GLY A 90 5.26 -2.37 0.34
CA GLY A 90 5.46 -1.99 1.74
C GLY A 90 6.20 -0.66 1.91
N ILE A 91 7.08 -0.29 0.96
CA ILE A 91 7.90 0.91 1.04
C ILE A 91 7.16 2.21 0.63
N PHE A 92 5.93 2.13 0.14
CA PHE A 92 5.15 3.31 -0.25
C PHE A 92 4.80 4.17 0.96
N ALA A 93 5.15 5.46 0.89
CA ALA A 93 4.79 6.44 1.92
C ALA A 93 3.34 6.92 1.77
N THR A 94 2.83 6.97 0.53
CA THR A 94 1.46 7.40 0.20
C THR A 94 0.90 6.59 -0.95
N SER A 95 -0.42 6.61 -1.10
CA SER A 95 -1.12 5.99 -2.23
C SER A 95 -1.44 7.01 -3.31
N GLY A 96 -1.36 6.58 -4.58
CA GLY A 96 -1.87 7.33 -5.73
C GLY A 96 -3.26 6.86 -6.16
N ALA A 97 -3.82 7.50 -7.19
CA ALA A 97 -5.13 7.16 -7.76
C ALA A 97 -5.06 6.02 -8.81
N SER A 98 -3.87 5.62 -9.24
CA SER A 98 -3.65 4.59 -10.25
C SER A 98 -3.16 3.28 -9.63
N ASN A 99 -3.36 2.18 -10.37
CA ASN A 99 -2.83 0.87 -9.97
C ASN A 99 -1.31 0.92 -9.79
N PRO A 100 -0.75 0.43 -8.67
CA PRO A 100 0.63 0.73 -8.26
C PRO A 100 1.69 -0.20 -8.85
N THR A 101 1.34 -1.26 -9.60
CA THR A 101 2.25 -2.36 -9.98
C THR A 101 3.52 -1.87 -10.68
N TYR A 102 3.41 -0.98 -11.65
CA TYR A 102 4.59 -0.45 -12.35
C TYR A 102 5.49 0.37 -11.42
N THR A 103 4.92 1.13 -10.51
CA THR A 103 5.68 1.88 -9.50
C THR A 103 6.37 0.93 -8.53
N ILE A 104 5.71 -0.16 -8.13
CA ILE A 104 6.32 -1.22 -7.30
C ILE A 104 7.56 -1.80 -7.99
N PHE A 105 7.45 -2.15 -9.27
CA PHE A 105 8.58 -2.68 -10.03
C PHE A 105 9.71 -1.67 -10.17
N ALA A 106 9.41 -0.41 -10.51
CA ALA A 106 10.39 0.64 -10.65
C ALA A 106 11.19 0.89 -9.36
N LEU A 107 10.49 0.98 -8.22
CA LEU A 107 11.13 1.18 -6.92
C LEU A 107 11.95 -0.04 -6.48
N SER A 108 11.44 -1.25 -6.72
CA SER A 108 12.17 -2.49 -6.42
C SER A 108 13.41 -2.64 -7.27
N LEU A 109 13.35 -2.30 -8.56
CA LEU A 109 14.51 -2.30 -9.46
C LEU A 109 15.57 -1.27 -9.02
N ARG A 110 15.14 -0.06 -8.69
CA ARG A 110 16.02 1.00 -8.17
C ARG A 110 16.77 0.54 -6.91
N GLY A 111 16.10 -0.14 -5.98
CA GLY A 111 16.70 -0.73 -4.80
C GLY A 111 17.71 -1.83 -5.14
N ALA A 112 17.35 -2.73 -6.07
CA ALA A 112 18.24 -3.80 -6.53
C ALA A 112 19.48 -3.26 -7.23
N GLU A 113 19.37 -2.26 -8.09
CA GLU A 113 20.51 -1.61 -8.74
C GLU A 113 21.45 -0.95 -7.71
N ARG A 114 20.88 -0.28 -6.70
CA ARG A 114 21.68 0.30 -5.62
C ARG A 114 22.41 -0.77 -4.82
N LEU A 115 21.70 -1.84 -4.43
CA LEU A 115 22.29 -2.97 -3.72
C LEU A 115 23.45 -3.60 -4.52
N ALA A 116 23.24 -3.85 -5.81
CA ALA A 116 24.29 -4.40 -6.67
C ALA A 116 25.52 -3.49 -6.75
N ALA A 117 25.32 -2.17 -6.86
CA ALA A 117 26.39 -1.19 -6.92
C ALA A 117 27.19 -1.06 -5.60
N THR A 118 26.57 -1.39 -4.47
CA THR A 118 27.17 -1.27 -3.13
C THR A 118 27.46 -2.62 -2.48
N TRP A 119 27.36 -3.72 -3.23
CA TRP A 119 27.45 -5.08 -2.70
C TRP A 119 28.69 -5.33 -1.83
N SER A 120 29.86 -4.87 -2.25
CA SER A 120 31.12 -5.04 -1.52
C SER A 120 31.14 -4.37 -0.14
N THR A 121 30.28 -3.35 0.08
CA THR A 121 30.18 -2.64 1.36
C THR A 121 29.07 -3.19 2.26
N VAL A 122 28.10 -3.89 1.67
CA VAL A 122 26.92 -4.40 2.37
C VAL A 122 27.09 -5.87 2.77
N ALA A 123 27.84 -6.65 1.95
CA ALA A 123 28.05 -8.08 2.14
C ALA A 123 29.30 -8.43 2.99
N GLY A 124 30.04 -7.41 3.48
CA GLY A 124 31.28 -7.55 4.26
C GLY A 124 31.09 -7.80 5.73
#